data_254b4f0f60208e17b0543c6e3dd807ba
#
_entry.id   254b4f0f60208e17b0543c6e3dd807ba
#
_cell.length_a   1.000
_cell.length_b   1.000
_cell.length_c   1.000
_cell.angle_alpha   90.00
_cell.angle_beta   90.00
_cell.angle_gamma   90.00
#
_symmetry.space_group_name_H-M   'P 1'
#
loop_
_entity.id
_entity.type
_entity.pdbx_description
1 polymer ?
#
loop_
_entity_poly.entity_id
_entity_poly.type
_entity_poly.pdbx_seq_one_letter_code
_entity_poly.pdbx_strand_id
1 'polypeptide(L)'
;MSTKNMFQPPKQFHNEEIEAAISNALTITRSREERRTYLGASRWGHHCERALGYEFHATPRDDMSKPQFGAKLYRVFDMGHDGESRMAEYLRMAGFELQTEKPGGGQIGFSACDGKLGGHCDGVVHAGPGITKAPLVWENKALNNKSWNDTKDKGVQKSKPLYYAQMQTYIGYLDLVGFLFTAMNRDTGEVYVEVGEPDMRTIQEVSDKALRVIESEHPKQLPRATTVETDWQCRLCDFRQQCWDRKETTETQFFTYKK
;
A
#
# COMPACT_ATOMS: atom_id res chain seq x y z
N MET A 1 4.29 -4.29 59.98
CA MET A 1 3.00 -3.85 59.43
C MET A 1 3.25 -3.41 58.00
N SER A 2 2.80 -4.19 57.04
CA SER A 2 3.07 -3.99 55.61
C SER A 2 2.16 -2.90 55.04
N THR A 3 2.73 -1.82 54.58
CA THR A 3 2.02 -0.78 53.80
C THR A 3 1.74 -1.32 52.41
N LYS A 4 0.68 -2.11 52.23
CA LYS A 4 0.18 -2.54 50.94
C LYS A 4 -0.41 -1.32 50.19
N ASN A 5 0.21 -1.00 49.09
CA ASN A 5 -0.30 -0.30 47.91
C ASN A 5 -1.72 0.28 48.00
N MET A 6 -1.81 1.57 48.27
CA MET A 6 -3.07 2.34 48.28
C MET A 6 -3.37 3.09 46.97
N PHE A 7 -2.61 2.81 45.88
CA PHE A 7 -2.85 3.39 44.57
C PHE A 7 -2.71 2.34 43.46
N GLN A 8 -3.53 1.31 43.53
CA GLN A 8 -3.90 0.66 42.25
C GLN A 8 -5.08 1.46 41.70
N PRO A 9 -4.97 2.08 40.52
CA PRO A 9 -6.13 2.69 39.88
C PRO A 9 -7.18 1.58 39.71
N PRO A 10 -8.43 1.85 40.03
CA PRO A 10 -9.47 0.84 39.86
C PRO A 10 -9.51 0.40 38.39
N LYS A 11 -9.67 -0.91 38.14
CA LYS A 11 -9.83 -1.52 36.82
C LYS A 11 -11.02 -0.99 36.00
N GLN A 12 -11.69 0.05 36.45
CA GLN A 12 -12.94 0.61 35.94
C GLN A 12 -12.81 1.66 34.84
N PHE A 13 -11.57 2.02 34.41
CA PHE A 13 -11.43 3.10 33.40
C PHE A 13 -11.51 2.57 31.96
N HIS A 14 -11.24 1.31 31.69
CA HIS A 14 -11.34 0.72 30.36
C HIS A 14 -12.71 0.06 30.17
N ASN A 15 -13.50 0.51 29.22
CA ASN A 15 -14.79 -0.05 28.87
C ASN A 15 -14.69 -0.87 27.57
N GLU A 16 -14.50 -2.18 27.72
CA GLU A 16 -14.33 -3.12 26.60
C GLU A 16 -15.59 -3.21 25.72
N GLU A 17 -16.79 -3.01 26.31
CA GLU A 17 -18.04 -3.04 25.56
C GLU A 17 -18.14 -1.85 24.59
N ILE A 18 -17.79 -0.66 25.05
CA ILE A 18 -17.76 0.55 24.19
C ILE A 18 -16.69 0.41 23.10
N GLU A 19 -15.49 -0.06 23.46
CA GLU A 19 -14.43 -0.30 22.47
C GLU A 19 -14.87 -1.31 21.40
N ALA A 20 -15.48 -2.41 21.80
CA ALA A 20 -16.01 -3.42 20.90
C ALA A 20 -17.11 -2.84 20.00
N ALA A 21 -18.03 -2.03 20.54
CA ALA A 21 -19.09 -1.38 19.77
C ALA A 21 -18.53 -0.45 18.68
N ILE A 22 -17.53 0.39 19.01
CA ILE A 22 -16.83 1.27 18.06
C ILE A 22 -16.15 0.44 16.96
N SER A 23 -15.43 -0.62 17.35
CA SER A 23 -14.68 -1.46 16.43
C SER A 23 -15.61 -2.26 15.50
N ASN A 24 -16.72 -2.78 16.00
CA ASN A 24 -17.71 -3.50 15.21
C ASN A 24 -18.43 -2.58 14.22
N ALA A 25 -18.83 -1.38 14.65
CA ALA A 25 -19.48 -0.41 13.77
C ALA A 25 -18.58 -0.05 12.58
N LEU A 26 -17.30 0.23 12.83
CA LEU A 26 -16.33 0.53 11.77
C LEU A 26 -16.13 -0.66 10.83
N THR A 27 -15.97 -1.87 11.35
CA THR A 27 -15.79 -3.07 10.53
C THR A 27 -17.01 -3.34 9.64
N ILE A 28 -18.22 -3.21 10.17
CA ILE A 28 -19.46 -3.39 9.41
C ILE A 28 -19.56 -2.34 8.29
N THR A 29 -19.28 -1.07 8.60
CA THR A 29 -19.32 0.01 7.60
C THR A 29 -18.34 -0.26 6.45
N ARG A 30 -17.09 -0.57 6.77
CA ARG A 30 -16.03 -0.84 5.79
C ARG A 30 -16.24 -2.14 4.99
N SER A 31 -16.93 -3.14 5.56
CA SER A 31 -17.25 -4.38 4.84
C SER A 31 -18.26 -4.21 3.69
N ARG A 32 -18.95 -3.08 3.65
CA ARG A 32 -19.93 -2.72 2.59
C ARG A 32 -19.29 -1.96 1.44
N GLU A 33 -18.02 -1.55 1.57
CA GLU A 33 -17.31 -0.87 0.50
C GLU A 33 -17.08 -1.82 -0.68
N GLU A 34 -17.31 -1.32 -1.89
CA GLU A 34 -17.09 -2.09 -3.10
C GLU A 34 -15.62 -2.46 -3.26
N ARG A 35 -15.40 -3.70 -3.68
CA ARG A 35 -14.05 -4.17 -3.95
C ARG A 35 -13.54 -3.57 -5.26
N ARG A 36 -12.28 -3.15 -5.25
CA ARG A 36 -11.57 -2.71 -6.44
C ARG A 36 -11.51 -3.84 -7.47
N THR A 37 -11.85 -3.54 -8.74
CA THR A 37 -11.91 -4.52 -9.85
C THR A 37 -10.66 -4.53 -10.72
N TYR A 38 -9.66 -3.74 -10.38
CA TYR A 38 -8.40 -3.60 -11.12
C TYR A 38 -7.19 -3.81 -10.19
N LEU A 39 -6.04 -4.15 -10.80
CA LEU A 39 -4.77 -4.21 -10.07
C LEU A 39 -4.25 -2.79 -9.81
N GLY A 40 -4.34 -2.35 -8.56
CA GLY A 40 -3.95 -0.99 -8.17
C GLY A 40 -2.43 -0.79 -8.14
N ALA A 41 -1.96 0.36 -8.62
CA ALA A 41 -0.53 0.72 -8.69
C ALA A 41 0.22 0.55 -7.36
N SER A 42 -0.44 0.82 -6.23
CA SER A 42 0.11 0.62 -4.88
C SER A 42 0.49 -0.84 -4.57
N ARG A 43 0.08 -1.79 -5.41
CA ARG A 43 0.36 -3.22 -5.24
C ARG A 43 1.46 -3.76 -6.16
N TRP A 44 1.78 -3.08 -7.27
CA TRP A 44 2.68 -3.61 -8.30
C TRP A 44 4.08 -3.92 -7.78
N GLY A 45 4.56 -3.18 -6.78
CA GLY A 45 5.81 -3.46 -6.08
C GLY A 45 5.79 -4.68 -5.15
N HIS A 46 4.66 -5.37 -4.98
CA HIS A 46 4.58 -6.54 -4.10
C HIS A 46 5.53 -7.65 -4.54
N HIS A 47 6.21 -8.27 -3.59
CA HIS A 47 7.28 -9.25 -3.83
C HIS A 47 6.79 -10.58 -4.46
N CYS A 48 5.50 -10.93 -4.29
CA CYS A 48 4.93 -12.19 -4.77
C CYS A 48 3.90 -11.94 -5.87
N GLU A 49 4.22 -12.32 -7.12
CA GLU A 49 3.30 -12.18 -8.26
C GLU A 49 2.07 -13.06 -8.11
N ARG A 50 2.24 -14.28 -7.59
CA ARG A 50 1.12 -15.19 -7.34
C ARG A 50 0.11 -14.66 -6.34
N ALA A 51 0.58 -13.97 -5.29
CA ALA A 51 -0.32 -13.30 -4.35
C ALA A 51 -1.12 -12.18 -5.03
N LEU A 52 -0.48 -11.38 -5.90
CA LEU A 52 -1.16 -10.39 -6.72
C LEU A 52 -2.19 -11.04 -7.67
N GLY A 53 -1.86 -12.18 -8.25
CA GLY A 53 -2.79 -12.95 -9.08
C GLY A 53 -4.03 -13.39 -8.30
N TYR A 54 -3.88 -13.91 -7.09
CA TYR A 54 -5.03 -14.23 -6.23
C TYR A 54 -5.88 -13.01 -5.91
N GLU A 55 -5.25 -11.85 -5.63
CA GLU A 55 -5.96 -10.59 -5.40
C GLU A 55 -6.72 -10.15 -6.67
N PHE A 56 -6.07 -10.16 -7.84
CA PHE A 56 -6.66 -9.71 -9.10
C PHE A 56 -7.84 -10.60 -9.52
N HIS A 57 -7.71 -11.92 -9.43
CA HIS A 57 -8.77 -12.87 -9.73
C HIS A 57 -9.86 -12.97 -8.66
N ALA A 58 -9.86 -12.08 -7.67
CA ALA A 58 -10.83 -12.06 -6.58
C ALA A 58 -10.95 -13.40 -5.84
N THR A 59 -9.87 -14.18 -5.79
CA THR A 59 -9.84 -15.48 -5.12
C THR A 59 -10.18 -15.31 -3.63
N PRO A 60 -11.07 -16.14 -3.06
CA PRO A 60 -11.33 -16.12 -1.63
C PRO A 60 -10.06 -16.35 -0.82
N ARG A 61 -9.90 -15.65 0.29
CA ARG A 61 -8.79 -15.89 1.23
C ARG A 61 -8.96 -17.25 1.93
N ASP A 62 -7.89 -17.81 2.44
CA ASP A 62 -7.91 -19.08 3.17
C ASP A 62 -8.84 -19.05 4.39
N ASP A 63 -8.95 -17.91 5.06
CA ASP A 63 -9.84 -17.70 6.20
C ASP A 63 -10.81 -16.54 5.93
N MET A 64 -12.00 -16.88 5.46
CA MET A 64 -13.10 -15.93 5.21
C MET A 64 -13.89 -15.58 6.49
N SER A 65 -13.65 -16.26 7.61
CA SER A 65 -14.35 -15.99 8.87
C SER A 65 -13.90 -14.67 9.51
N LYS A 66 -12.71 -14.18 9.14
CA LYS A 66 -12.17 -12.91 9.61
C LYS A 66 -12.34 -11.82 8.56
N PRO A 67 -12.62 -10.58 8.97
CA PRO A 67 -12.61 -9.45 8.05
C PRO A 67 -11.21 -9.32 7.41
N GLN A 68 -11.13 -8.80 6.18
CA GLN A 68 -9.85 -8.59 5.48
C GLN A 68 -8.92 -7.70 6.30
N PHE A 69 -9.49 -6.68 6.93
CA PHE A 69 -8.79 -5.81 7.86
C PHE A 69 -9.62 -5.70 9.14
N GLY A 70 -8.96 -5.74 10.30
CA GLY A 70 -9.62 -5.44 11.57
C GLY A 70 -9.79 -3.93 11.77
N ALA A 71 -10.71 -3.54 12.64
CA ALA A 71 -11.01 -2.14 12.96
C ALA A 71 -9.77 -1.29 13.29
N LYS A 72 -8.79 -1.88 13.96
CA LYS A 72 -7.50 -1.22 14.25
C LYS A 72 -6.79 -0.75 12.97
N LEU A 73 -6.75 -1.59 11.94
CA LEU A 73 -6.07 -1.26 10.69
C LEU A 73 -6.86 -0.24 9.88
N TYR A 74 -8.18 -0.30 9.89
CA TYR A 74 -9.02 0.73 9.28
C TYR A 74 -8.75 2.11 9.91
N ARG A 75 -8.67 2.20 11.26
CA ARG A 75 -8.28 3.46 11.92
C ARG A 75 -6.89 3.96 11.53
N VAL A 76 -5.94 3.04 11.28
CA VAL A 76 -4.62 3.41 10.78
C VAL A 76 -4.69 3.95 9.36
N PHE A 77 -5.57 3.41 8.50
CA PHE A 77 -5.80 3.96 7.16
C PHE A 77 -6.44 5.35 7.21
N ASP A 78 -7.44 5.55 8.07
CA ASP A 78 -8.10 6.85 8.25
C ASP A 78 -7.08 7.92 8.71
N MET A 79 -6.24 7.60 9.70
CA MET A 79 -5.13 8.50 10.10
C MET A 79 -4.14 8.78 8.96
N GLY A 80 -3.97 7.84 8.03
CA GLY A 80 -3.18 8.04 6.82
C GLY A 80 -3.79 9.08 5.89
N HIS A 81 -5.09 8.98 5.61
CA HIS A 81 -5.83 9.92 4.77
C HIS A 81 -5.90 11.33 5.39
N ASP A 82 -6.13 11.41 6.71
CA ASP A 82 -6.11 12.69 7.42
C ASP A 82 -4.71 13.33 7.36
N GLY A 83 -3.66 12.52 7.51
CA GLY A 83 -2.27 12.94 7.39
C GLY A 83 -1.90 13.43 5.99
N GLU A 84 -2.43 12.80 4.93
CA GLU A 84 -2.28 13.22 3.54
C GLU A 84 -2.90 14.61 3.32
N SER A 85 -4.16 14.79 3.70
CA SER A 85 -4.87 16.08 3.58
C SER A 85 -4.12 17.19 4.33
N ARG A 86 -3.63 16.90 5.52
CA ARG A 86 -2.88 17.85 6.33
C ARG A 86 -1.51 18.20 5.71
N MET A 87 -0.80 17.24 5.17
CA MET A 87 0.47 17.48 4.51
C MET A 87 0.30 18.30 3.22
N ALA A 88 -0.79 18.05 2.47
CA ALA A 88 -1.12 18.87 1.29
C ALA A 88 -1.33 20.36 1.67
N GLU A 89 -2.00 20.63 2.79
CA GLU A 89 -2.14 22.00 3.30
C GLU A 89 -0.76 22.61 3.65
N TYR A 90 0.11 21.86 4.34
CA TYR A 90 1.44 22.34 4.72
C TYR A 90 2.32 22.64 3.51
N LEU A 91 2.29 21.80 2.48
CA LEU A 91 3.01 22.05 1.24
C LEU A 91 2.51 23.34 0.55
N ARG A 92 1.19 23.53 0.45
CA ARG A 92 0.63 24.78 -0.11
C ARG A 92 1.00 26.01 0.71
N MET A 93 0.95 25.92 2.03
CA MET A 93 1.40 27.01 2.94
C MET A 93 2.89 27.32 2.78
N ALA A 94 3.72 26.32 2.45
CA ALA A 94 5.14 26.48 2.16
C ALA A 94 5.42 27.01 0.74
N GLY A 95 4.39 27.28 -0.08
CA GLY A 95 4.52 27.85 -1.41
C GLY A 95 4.70 26.82 -2.54
N PHE A 96 4.34 25.55 -2.30
CA PHE A 96 4.30 24.55 -3.38
C PHE A 96 3.02 24.70 -4.22
N GLU A 97 3.18 24.63 -5.54
CA GLU A 97 2.07 24.48 -6.48
C GLU A 97 1.68 23.00 -6.56
N LEU A 98 0.83 22.57 -5.64
CA LEU A 98 0.38 21.19 -5.48
C LEU A 98 -1.05 21.01 -6.00
N GLN A 99 -1.19 20.17 -7.00
CA GLN A 99 -2.47 19.70 -7.54
C GLN A 99 -2.80 18.33 -6.94
N THR A 100 -3.95 18.19 -6.28
CA THR A 100 -4.44 16.93 -5.68
C THR A 100 -5.64 16.34 -6.42
N GLU A 101 -6.25 17.12 -7.33
CA GLU A 101 -7.43 16.71 -8.10
C GLU A 101 -7.28 17.06 -9.59
N LYS A 102 -7.98 16.34 -10.44
CA LYS A 102 -8.08 16.66 -11.86
C LYS A 102 -8.90 17.94 -12.08
N PRO A 103 -8.69 18.67 -13.18
CA PRO A 103 -9.66 19.67 -13.62
C PRO A 103 -11.05 19.02 -13.76
N GLY A 104 -12.04 19.58 -13.04
CA GLY A 104 -13.39 19.02 -13.01
C GLY A 104 -13.66 18.03 -11.88
N GLY A 105 -12.69 17.81 -10.99
CA GLY A 105 -12.80 16.95 -9.80
C GLY A 105 -12.28 15.53 -9.99
N GLY A 106 -12.15 14.84 -8.87
CA GLY A 106 -11.65 13.46 -8.79
C GLY A 106 -10.13 13.35 -8.73
N GLN A 107 -9.65 12.21 -8.25
CA GLN A 107 -8.23 11.97 -8.02
C GLN A 107 -7.41 11.92 -9.32
N ILE A 108 -6.18 12.41 -9.26
CA ILE A 108 -5.20 12.29 -10.34
C ILE A 108 -4.74 10.83 -10.42
N GLY A 109 -4.76 10.25 -11.61
CA GLY A 109 -4.36 8.87 -11.79
C GLY A 109 -4.47 8.43 -13.24
N PHE A 110 -4.19 7.16 -13.46
CA PHE A 110 -4.23 6.52 -14.77
C PHE A 110 -5.12 5.28 -14.77
N SER A 111 -5.52 4.88 -15.96
CA SER A 111 -6.18 3.60 -16.25
C SER A 111 -5.58 3.04 -17.53
N ALA A 112 -5.23 1.75 -17.53
CA ALA A 112 -4.60 1.07 -18.66
C ALA A 112 -5.14 -0.35 -18.81
N CYS A 113 -4.87 -0.98 -19.98
CA CYS A 113 -5.26 -2.36 -20.28
C CYS A 113 -6.76 -2.59 -20.06
N ASP A 114 -7.61 -1.78 -20.71
CA ASP A 114 -9.07 -1.84 -20.61
C ASP A 114 -9.60 -1.77 -19.16
N GLY A 115 -8.95 -0.93 -18.33
CA GLY A 115 -9.32 -0.72 -16.94
C GLY A 115 -8.83 -1.81 -15.96
N LYS A 116 -8.06 -2.80 -16.42
CA LYS A 116 -7.49 -3.84 -15.54
C LYS A 116 -6.34 -3.33 -14.68
N LEU A 117 -5.63 -2.30 -15.11
CA LEU A 117 -4.56 -1.62 -14.39
C LEU A 117 -4.95 -0.19 -14.10
N GLY A 118 -4.59 0.31 -12.93
CA GLY A 118 -4.87 1.70 -12.60
C GLY A 118 -4.30 2.12 -11.25
N GLY A 119 -4.38 3.41 -10.99
CA GLY A 119 -3.93 3.97 -9.71
C GLY A 119 -4.22 5.45 -9.62
N HIS A 120 -4.27 5.94 -8.39
CA HIS A 120 -4.44 7.35 -8.06
C HIS A 120 -3.29 7.76 -7.16
N CYS A 121 -2.62 8.86 -7.50
CA CYS A 121 -1.56 9.45 -6.69
C CYS A 121 -2.16 10.46 -5.71
N ASP A 122 -1.42 10.79 -4.66
CA ASP A 122 -1.83 11.78 -3.67
C ASP A 122 -1.80 13.19 -4.27
N GLY A 123 -0.96 13.43 -5.28
CA GLY A 123 -0.93 14.70 -6.02
C GLY A 123 0.22 14.81 -7.00
N VAL A 124 0.30 15.97 -7.67
CA VAL A 124 1.37 16.37 -8.57
C VAL A 124 1.88 17.76 -8.17
N VAL A 125 3.18 17.89 -7.98
CA VAL A 125 3.86 19.16 -7.67
C VAL A 125 4.39 19.75 -8.98
N HIS A 126 3.95 20.98 -9.29
CA HIS A 126 4.36 21.72 -10.50
C HIS A 126 5.49 22.70 -10.23
N ALA A 127 5.59 23.24 -9.00
CA ALA A 127 6.66 24.13 -8.55
C ALA A 127 6.73 24.17 -7.04
N GLY A 128 7.83 24.69 -6.49
CA GLY A 128 7.97 24.92 -5.04
C GLY A 128 9.40 25.14 -4.59
N PRO A 129 9.60 25.51 -3.35
CA PRO A 129 10.92 25.71 -2.77
C PRO A 129 11.79 24.46 -2.89
N GLY A 130 13.00 24.60 -3.46
CA GLY A 130 13.94 23.48 -3.64
C GLY A 130 13.62 22.53 -4.79
N ILE A 131 12.53 22.73 -5.54
CA ILE A 131 12.20 21.95 -6.73
C ILE A 131 12.89 22.55 -7.94
N THR A 132 13.79 21.78 -8.57
CA THR A 132 14.55 22.16 -9.76
C THR A 132 14.00 21.57 -11.05
N LYS A 133 13.25 20.46 -10.94
CA LYS A 133 12.59 19.77 -12.07
C LYS A 133 11.15 19.46 -11.66
N ALA A 134 10.20 19.68 -12.54
CA ALA A 134 8.78 19.37 -12.35
C ALA A 134 8.15 19.00 -13.72
N PRO A 135 6.99 18.32 -13.77
CA PRO A 135 6.14 17.95 -12.63
C PRO A 135 6.62 16.68 -11.89
N LEU A 136 6.41 16.64 -10.58
CA LEU A 136 6.75 15.50 -9.73
C LEU A 136 5.48 14.82 -9.17
N VAL A 137 5.42 13.49 -9.14
CA VAL A 137 4.39 12.83 -8.33
C VAL A 137 4.66 13.11 -6.85
N TRP A 138 3.63 13.47 -6.14
CA TRP A 138 3.67 13.56 -4.67
C TRP A 138 3.03 12.32 -4.06
N GLU A 139 3.73 11.74 -3.08
CA GLU A 139 3.26 10.61 -2.27
C GLU A 139 3.53 10.90 -0.80
N ASN A 140 2.52 10.78 0.06
CA ASN A 140 2.61 11.03 1.49
C ASN A 140 2.35 9.77 2.30
N LYS A 141 3.09 9.61 3.40
CA LYS A 141 2.85 8.52 4.35
C LYS A 141 2.90 8.98 5.80
N ALA A 142 1.95 8.50 6.60
CA ALA A 142 1.99 8.62 8.06
C ALA A 142 2.66 7.38 8.65
N LEU A 143 3.91 7.50 9.08
CA LEU A 143 4.71 6.38 9.58
C LEU A 143 4.80 6.41 11.11
N ASN A 144 4.85 5.23 11.74
CA ASN A 144 5.25 5.16 13.15
C ASN A 144 6.74 5.48 13.31
N ASN A 145 7.16 5.82 14.51
CA ASN A 145 8.53 6.27 14.80
C ASN A 145 9.60 5.29 14.30
N LYS A 146 9.43 3.98 14.51
CA LYS A 146 10.39 2.98 14.02
C LYS A 146 10.51 2.98 12.50
N SER A 147 9.39 3.01 11.80
CA SER A 147 9.31 2.99 10.34
C SER A 147 9.82 4.29 9.73
N TRP A 148 9.57 5.42 10.39
CA TRP A 148 10.03 6.74 9.99
C TRP A 148 11.56 6.87 10.11
N ASN A 149 12.15 6.45 11.25
CA ASN A 149 13.59 6.44 11.44
C ASN A 149 14.30 5.53 10.40
N ASP A 150 13.75 4.33 10.14
CA ASP A 150 14.27 3.45 9.10
C ASP A 150 14.29 4.12 7.72
N THR A 151 13.24 4.91 7.40
CA THR A 151 13.15 5.67 6.15
C THR A 151 14.15 6.82 6.11
N LYS A 152 14.29 7.57 7.20
CA LYS A 152 15.27 8.66 7.33
C LYS A 152 16.70 8.18 7.14
N ASP A 153 17.02 7.01 7.70
CA ASP A 153 18.39 6.46 7.67
C ASP A 153 18.76 5.84 6.31
N LYS A 154 17.78 5.25 5.58
CA LYS A 154 18.05 4.43 4.40
C LYS A 154 17.50 4.99 3.09
N GLY A 155 16.65 6.04 3.16
CA GLY A 155 15.87 6.52 2.03
C GLY A 155 14.66 5.63 1.71
N VAL A 156 13.72 6.15 0.92
CA VAL A 156 12.45 5.46 0.59
C VAL A 156 12.68 4.20 -0.22
N GLN A 157 13.62 4.20 -1.15
CA GLN A 157 13.90 3.05 -2.02
C GLN A 157 14.26 1.79 -1.22
N LYS A 158 15.16 1.92 -0.24
CA LYS A 158 15.64 0.79 0.57
C LYS A 158 14.69 0.43 1.70
N SER A 159 14.11 1.42 2.36
CA SER A 159 13.27 1.20 3.54
C SER A 159 11.83 0.83 3.18
N LYS A 160 11.33 1.32 2.04
CA LYS A 160 9.94 1.19 1.60
C LYS A 160 9.86 0.86 0.10
N PRO A 161 10.40 -0.27 -0.35
CA PRO A 161 10.45 -0.61 -1.77
C PRO A 161 9.07 -0.65 -2.44
N LEU A 162 8.00 -0.94 -1.68
CA LEU A 162 6.64 -0.91 -2.20
C LEU A 162 6.16 0.51 -2.53
N TYR A 163 6.45 1.50 -1.67
CA TYR A 163 6.12 2.91 -1.93
C TYR A 163 6.99 3.48 -3.05
N TYR A 164 8.27 3.11 -3.08
CA TYR A 164 9.16 3.48 -4.17
C TYR A 164 8.63 2.98 -5.52
N ALA A 165 8.29 1.71 -5.60
CA ALA A 165 7.70 1.11 -6.80
C ALA A 165 6.38 1.78 -7.21
N GLN A 166 5.53 2.15 -6.25
CA GLN A 166 4.30 2.88 -6.50
C GLN A 166 4.57 4.25 -7.14
N MET A 167 5.50 5.04 -6.60
CA MET A 167 5.88 6.33 -7.18
C MET A 167 6.48 6.16 -8.58
N GLN A 168 7.36 5.19 -8.78
CA GLN A 168 7.94 4.90 -10.09
C GLN A 168 6.86 4.49 -11.11
N THR A 169 5.83 3.76 -10.69
CA THR A 169 4.67 3.45 -11.53
C THR A 169 3.96 4.74 -11.97
N TYR A 170 3.68 5.67 -11.05
CA TYR A 170 3.04 6.94 -11.42
C TYR A 170 3.91 7.80 -12.33
N ILE A 171 5.23 7.82 -12.12
CA ILE A 171 6.16 8.53 -12.99
C ILE A 171 6.03 8.01 -14.44
N GLY A 172 6.05 6.69 -14.63
CA GLY A 172 5.96 6.09 -15.96
C GLY A 172 4.60 6.26 -16.64
N TYR A 173 3.51 6.16 -15.89
CA TYR A 173 2.15 6.18 -16.46
C TYR A 173 1.51 7.57 -16.55
N LEU A 174 2.05 8.56 -15.84
CA LEU A 174 1.59 9.95 -15.88
C LEU A 174 2.60 10.90 -16.55
N ASP A 175 3.70 10.36 -17.12
CA ASP A 175 4.77 11.11 -17.79
C ASP A 175 5.35 12.21 -16.90
N LEU A 176 5.72 11.84 -15.66
CA LEU A 176 6.29 12.74 -14.67
C LEU A 176 7.82 12.63 -14.63
N VAL A 177 8.49 13.69 -14.19
CA VAL A 177 9.97 13.76 -14.25
C VAL A 177 10.65 13.32 -12.95
N GLY A 178 9.88 12.86 -11.94
CA GLY A 178 10.39 12.39 -10.66
C GLY A 178 9.30 12.33 -9.60
N PHE A 179 9.73 12.22 -8.35
CA PHE A 179 8.82 12.18 -7.20
C PHE A 179 9.23 13.14 -6.09
N LEU A 180 8.24 13.59 -5.33
CA LEU A 180 8.37 14.19 -4.00
C LEU A 180 7.71 13.23 -3.00
N PHE A 181 8.51 12.59 -2.15
CA PHE A 181 8.02 11.77 -1.06
C PHE A 181 8.03 12.54 0.25
N THR A 182 6.91 12.54 0.96
CA THR A 182 6.81 13.10 2.31
C THR A 182 6.38 12.02 3.28
N ALA A 183 6.99 11.99 4.48
CA ALA A 183 6.59 11.09 5.54
C ALA A 183 6.48 11.82 6.87
N MET A 184 5.29 11.86 7.45
CA MET A 184 5.07 12.36 8.78
C MET A 184 5.25 11.24 9.80
N ASN A 185 6.08 11.50 10.81
CA ASN A 185 6.16 10.64 12.00
C ASN A 185 4.93 10.91 12.87
N ARG A 186 3.99 9.97 12.88
CA ARG A 186 2.72 10.12 13.62
C ARG A 186 2.88 10.09 15.14
N ASP A 187 4.07 9.68 15.64
CA ASP A 187 4.36 9.58 17.07
C ASP A 187 5.04 10.85 17.59
N THR A 188 5.79 11.59 16.72
CA THR A 188 6.58 12.77 17.11
C THR A 188 6.21 14.06 16.36
N GLY A 189 5.52 13.95 15.21
CA GLY A 189 5.20 15.08 14.33
C GLY A 189 6.33 15.51 13.40
N GLU A 190 7.50 14.85 13.43
CA GLU A 190 8.61 15.14 12.53
C GLU A 190 8.27 14.80 11.07
N VAL A 191 8.81 15.59 10.13
CA VAL A 191 8.61 15.40 8.69
C VAL A 191 9.92 14.98 8.03
N TYR A 192 9.85 13.93 7.20
CA TYR A 192 10.90 13.53 6.29
C TYR A 192 10.48 13.87 4.86
N VAL A 193 11.42 14.37 4.06
CA VAL A 193 11.20 14.74 2.65
C VAL A 193 12.32 14.15 1.80
N GLU A 194 11.95 13.52 0.69
CA GLU A 194 12.89 12.99 -0.30
C GLU A 194 12.40 13.33 -1.71
N VAL A 195 13.30 13.85 -2.54
CA VAL A 195 13.06 14.08 -3.97
C VAL A 195 13.88 13.06 -4.75
N GLY A 196 13.27 12.41 -5.73
CA GLY A 196 13.97 11.42 -6.54
C GLY A 196 13.61 11.49 -8.02
N GLU A 197 14.43 10.82 -8.81
CA GLU A 197 14.34 10.78 -10.27
C GLU A 197 13.65 9.51 -10.78
N PRO A 198 13.27 9.44 -12.07
CA PRO A 198 12.79 8.23 -12.70
C PRO A 198 13.81 7.10 -12.64
N ASP A 199 13.38 5.91 -12.23
CA ASP A 199 14.13 4.67 -12.31
C ASP A 199 13.49 3.79 -13.39
N MET A 200 13.96 3.92 -14.62
CA MET A 200 13.41 3.22 -15.79
C MET A 200 13.42 1.70 -15.62
N ARG A 201 14.40 1.17 -14.88
CA ARG A 201 14.46 -0.26 -14.59
C ARG A 201 13.32 -0.68 -13.69
N THR A 202 13.11 0.03 -12.57
CA THR A 202 11.98 -0.25 -11.66
C THR A 202 10.64 -0.07 -12.37
N ILE A 203 10.47 0.99 -13.17
CA ILE A 203 9.25 1.23 -13.96
C ILE A 203 8.94 0.04 -14.86
N GLN A 204 9.95 -0.45 -15.60
CA GLN A 204 9.78 -1.60 -16.49
C GLN A 204 9.47 -2.88 -15.72
N GLU A 205 10.24 -3.19 -14.66
CA GLU A 205 10.06 -4.40 -13.87
C GLU A 205 8.66 -4.50 -13.23
N VAL A 206 8.12 -3.39 -12.70
CA VAL A 206 6.78 -3.39 -12.09
C VAL A 206 5.67 -3.42 -13.13
N SER A 207 5.88 -2.80 -14.30
CA SER A 207 4.93 -2.83 -15.42
C SER A 207 4.82 -4.23 -16.01
N ASP A 208 5.96 -4.88 -16.29
CA ASP A 208 5.99 -6.27 -16.79
C ASP A 208 5.33 -7.24 -15.81
N LYS A 209 5.58 -7.05 -14.51
CA LYS A 209 4.92 -7.82 -13.46
C LYS A 209 3.41 -7.62 -13.47
N ALA A 210 2.93 -6.39 -13.56
CA ALA A 210 1.51 -6.08 -13.59
C ALA A 210 0.84 -6.69 -14.82
N LEU A 211 1.49 -6.65 -16.00
CA LEU A 211 1.00 -7.28 -17.22
C LEU A 211 0.89 -8.80 -17.07
N ARG A 212 1.95 -9.47 -16.57
CA ARG A 212 1.88 -10.92 -16.33
C ARG A 212 0.73 -11.31 -15.41
N VAL A 213 0.45 -10.49 -14.38
CA VAL A 213 -0.65 -10.75 -13.44
C VAL A 213 -2.00 -10.65 -14.12
N ILE A 214 -2.26 -9.61 -14.92
CA ILE A 214 -3.57 -9.42 -15.57
C ILE A 214 -3.79 -10.32 -16.80
N GLU A 215 -2.72 -10.85 -17.38
CA GLU A 215 -2.76 -11.78 -18.52
C GLU A 215 -2.84 -13.24 -18.06
N SER A 216 -2.56 -13.53 -16.79
CA SER A 216 -2.66 -14.89 -16.26
C SER A 216 -4.12 -15.34 -16.20
N GLU A 217 -4.41 -16.53 -16.72
CA GLU A 217 -5.74 -17.13 -16.59
C GLU A 217 -6.00 -17.67 -15.17
N HIS A 218 -4.91 -18.03 -14.47
CA HIS A 218 -5.00 -18.60 -13.13
C HIS A 218 -3.79 -18.18 -12.27
N PRO A 219 -3.98 -17.81 -10.99
CA PRO A 219 -2.89 -17.35 -10.11
C PRO A 219 -1.71 -18.33 -9.99
N LYS A 220 -1.95 -19.64 -10.09
CA LYS A 220 -0.90 -20.66 -9.98
C LYS A 220 0.09 -20.65 -11.16
N GLN A 221 -0.24 -20.00 -12.29
CA GLN A 221 0.69 -19.77 -13.41
C GLN A 221 1.79 -18.77 -13.05
N LEU A 222 1.55 -17.92 -12.07
CA LEU A 222 2.47 -16.88 -11.63
C LEU A 222 3.51 -17.43 -10.63
N PRO A 223 4.75 -16.88 -10.63
CA PRO A 223 5.77 -17.33 -9.72
C PRO A 223 5.45 -16.98 -8.27
N ARG A 224 5.87 -17.83 -7.33
CA ARG A 224 5.93 -17.52 -5.91
C ARG A 224 7.13 -16.63 -5.62
N ALA A 225 7.06 -15.87 -4.53
CA ALA A 225 8.21 -15.11 -4.03
C ALA A 225 9.34 -16.00 -3.52
N THR A 226 9.02 -17.23 -3.12
CA THR A 226 9.94 -18.19 -2.52
C THR A 226 9.51 -19.62 -2.83
N THR A 227 10.47 -20.55 -2.80
CA THR A 227 10.24 -21.99 -2.88
C THR A 227 10.03 -22.64 -1.52
N VAL A 228 10.11 -21.87 -0.44
CA VAL A 228 10.02 -22.33 0.95
C VAL A 228 8.68 -21.92 1.56
N GLU A 229 7.81 -22.88 1.82
CA GLU A 229 6.48 -22.62 2.40
C GLU A 229 6.52 -21.95 3.77
N THR A 230 7.54 -22.24 4.56
CA THR A 230 7.71 -21.70 5.92
C THR A 230 8.37 -20.33 5.94
N ASP A 231 8.68 -19.74 4.78
CA ASP A 231 9.16 -18.37 4.68
C ASP A 231 8.16 -17.40 5.33
N TRP A 232 8.68 -16.33 5.96
CA TRP A 232 7.84 -15.37 6.67
C TRP A 232 6.79 -14.71 5.78
N GLN A 233 7.09 -14.49 4.50
CA GLN A 233 6.17 -13.93 3.52
C GLN A 233 4.97 -14.84 3.27
N CYS A 234 5.22 -16.16 3.16
CA CYS A 234 4.16 -17.15 3.00
C CYS A 234 3.34 -17.34 4.26
N ARG A 235 3.98 -17.29 5.44
CA ARG A 235 3.27 -17.41 6.74
C ARG A 235 2.25 -16.30 6.97
N LEU A 236 2.49 -15.10 6.41
CA LEU A 236 1.62 -13.94 6.53
C LEU A 236 0.67 -13.77 5.33
N CYS A 237 0.71 -14.69 4.35
CA CYS A 237 -0.08 -14.59 3.13
C CYS A 237 -1.49 -15.16 3.34
N ASP A 238 -2.50 -14.39 2.95
CA ASP A 238 -3.92 -14.76 3.03
C ASP A 238 -4.30 -15.93 2.11
N PHE A 239 -3.41 -16.32 1.19
CA PHE A 239 -3.62 -17.38 0.19
C PHE A 239 -2.65 -18.55 0.36
N ARG A 240 -2.06 -18.71 1.55
CA ARG A 240 -1.02 -19.70 1.79
C ARG A 240 -1.48 -21.13 1.50
N GLN A 241 -2.64 -21.54 2.02
CA GLN A 241 -3.15 -22.91 1.88
C GLN A 241 -3.40 -23.23 0.42
N GLN A 242 -4.13 -22.40 -0.30
CA GLN A 242 -4.42 -22.56 -1.72
C GLN A 242 -3.14 -22.53 -2.57
N CYS A 243 -2.19 -21.70 -2.23
CA CYS A 243 -0.92 -21.55 -2.94
C CYS A 243 -0.05 -22.81 -2.83
N TRP A 244 -0.06 -23.49 -1.67
CA TRP A 244 0.78 -24.64 -1.35
C TRP A 244 0.03 -25.97 -1.39
N ASP A 245 -1.28 -25.99 -1.72
CA ASP A 245 -2.05 -27.22 -1.86
C ASP A 245 -1.47 -28.05 -3.03
N ARG A 246 -0.96 -29.23 -2.66
CA ARG A 246 -0.28 -30.15 -3.60
C ARG A 246 -1.23 -30.94 -4.49
N LYS A 247 -2.52 -30.98 -4.16
CA LYS A 247 -3.51 -31.80 -4.91
C LYS A 247 -3.77 -31.28 -6.32
N GLU A 248 -3.54 -29.98 -6.58
CA GLU A 248 -3.75 -29.38 -7.89
C GLU A 248 -2.46 -29.24 -8.73
N THR A 249 -1.28 -29.55 -8.18
CA THR A 249 0.00 -29.42 -8.91
C THR A 249 0.22 -30.51 -9.96
N THR A 250 -0.60 -31.56 -10.00
CA THR A 250 -0.46 -32.66 -10.95
C THR A 250 -1.03 -32.34 -12.33
N GLU A 251 -1.96 -31.38 -12.45
CA GLU A 251 -2.56 -31.03 -13.75
C GLU A 251 -1.89 -29.83 -14.45
N THR A 252 -1.13 -29.00 -13.74
CA THR A 252 -0.56 -27.75 -14.30
C THR A 252 0.87 -27.93 -14.86
N GLN A 253 1.48 -29.10 -14.79
CA GLN A 253 2.86 -29.33 -15.28
C GLN A 253 2.97 -29.50 -16.81
N PHE A 254 1.89 -29.44 -17.59
CA PHE A 254 1.93 -29.69 -19.01
C PHE A 254 1.87 -28.47 -19.95
N PHE A 255 1.89 -27.25 -19.43
CA PHE A 255 2.02 -26.07 -20.29
C PHE A 255 3.47 -25.62 -20.44
N THR A 256 4.20 -26.35 -21.28
CA THR A 256 5.47 -25.88 -21.83
C THR A 256 5.22 -24.69 -22.74
N TYR A 257 5.85 -23.56 -22.44
CA TYR A 257 5.99 -22.46 -23.38
C TYR A 257 6.53 -22.98 -24.73
N LYS A 258 5.68 -22.97 -25.75
CA LYS A 258 6.18 -22.98 -27.12
C LYS A 258 6.63 -21.58 -27.47
N LYS A 259 7.91 -21.46 -27.81
CA LYS A 259 8.59 -20.26 -28.31
C LYS A 259 7.89 -19.68 -29.53
#